data_99951860dd66b0f88dc45c864cf57f93
#
_entry.id   99951860dd66b0f88dc45c864cf57f93
#
_cell.length_a   1.000
_cell.length_b   1.000
_cell.length_c   1.000
_cell.angle_alpha   90.00
_cell.angle_beta   90.00
_cell.angle_gamma   90.00
#
_symmetry.space_group_name_H-M   'P 1'
#
loop_
_entity.id
_entity.type
_entity.pdbx_description
1 polymer ?
#
loop_
_entity_poly.entity_id
_entity_poly.type
_entity_poly.pdbx_seq_one_letter_code
_entity_poly.pdbx_strand_id
1 'polypeptide(L)'
;MKTKKFNYDNLDGFRVEIDSKNQRADIILDRPPLNVVSMPQREQIARVFKDIDKDNRVRVIVLKSEGKNFSSGGDIQGFMEATPEKVSHLADNIKSPELCSKPVIASVRGFCFGVGFELCLACDFRIVSEATNFAFPEQKIGMIPGSGGSIRLLHMIGMSRTKDLVMRSRWISGKESESWGIALKCVKDNMLEEATNALVSELLTFSPLAQRTIKKVLYTAQDTSLHAGIELEGQEYGRLRTSNDFAAGVKAFNEKKKA
;
A
#
# COMPACT_ATOMS: atom_id res chain seq x y z
N MET A 1 29.23 -8.34 5.85
CA MET A 1 28.64 -7.75 4.62
C MET A 1 28.42 -6.27 4.87
N LYS A 2 29.03 -5.37 4.07
CA LYS A 2 28.81 -3.93 4.19
C LYS A 2 27.32 -3.67 3.80
N THR A 3 26.51 -3.19 4.74
CA THR A 3 25.16 -2.72 4.46
C THR A 3 25.24 -1.60 3.42
N LYS A 4 24.72 -1.85 2.22
CA LYS A 4 24.60 -0.83 1.18
C LYS A 4 23.72 0.29 1.75
N LYS A 5 24.28 1.46 2.01
CA LYS A 5 23.51 2.65 2.35
C LYS A 5 22.71 3.02 1.10
N PHE A 6 21.39 2.86 1.15
CA PHE A 6 20.53 3.38 0.10
C PHE A 6 20.55 4.91 0.20
N ASN A 7 20.88 5.56 -0.91
CA ASN A 7 20.81 7.02 -1.00
C ASN A 7 19.47 7.39 -1.64
N TYR A 8 18.65 8.12 -0.90
CA TYR A 8 17.35 8.61 -1.34
C TYR A 8 17.38 10.12 -1.66
N ASP A 9 18.57 10.67 -1.98
CA ASP A 9 18.70 12.04 -2.45
C ASP A 9 18.11 12.17 -3.87
N ASN A 10 17.55 13.33 -4.17
CA ASN A 10 16.98 13.70 -5.48
C ASN A 10 15.81 12.81 -5.96
N LEU A 11 14.92 12.46 -5.06
CA LEU A 11 13.66 11.81 -5.42
C LEU A 11 12.68 12.83 -6.01
N ASP A 12 11.97 12.42 -7.06
CA ASP A 12 11.04 13.29 -7.80
C ASP A 12 9.70 13.44 -7.07
N GLY A 13 9.53 14.53 -6.32
CA GLY A 13 8.27 14.88 -5.65
C GLY A 13 7.86 13.95 -4.51
N PHE A 14 8.82 13.29 -3.87
CA PHE A 14 8.62 12.54 -2.65
C PHE A 14 9.93 12.38 -1.87
N ARG A 15 9.83 12.01 -0.60
CA ARG A 15 10.99 11.72 0.25
C ARG A 15 10.80 10.41 1.02
N VAL A 16 11.89 9.90 1.56
CA VAL A 16 11.91 8.67 2.37
C VAL A 16 12.54 8.98 3.72
N GLU A 17 11.84 8.65 4.78
CA GLU A 17 12.31 8.75 6.16
C GLU A 17 12.40 7.36 6.77
N ILE A 18 13.57 6.99 7.33
CA ILE A 18 13.77 5.69 7.97
C ILE A 18 14.00 5.89 9.47
N ASP A 19 13.07 5.44 10.27
CA ASP A 19 13.20 5.33 11.71
C ASP A 19 13.62 3.90 12.09
N SER A 20 14.94 3.70 12.16
CA SER A 20 15.51 2.38 12.51
C SER A 20 15.20 1.97 13.95
N LYS A 21 14.95 2.93 14.87
CA LYS A 21 14.61 2.65 16.26
C LYS A 21 13.21 2.05 16.36
N ASN A 22 12.27 2.60 15.60
CA ASN A 22 10.89 2.15 15.54
C ASN A 22 10.64 1.18 14.36
N GLN A 23 11.68 0.72 13.67
CA GLN A 23 11.62 -0.25 12.57
C GLN A 23 10.61 0.13 11.46
N ARG A 24 10.46 1.41 11.21
CA ARG A 24 9.50 2.01 10.27
C ARG A 24 10.22 2.75 9.16
N ALA A 25 9.66 2.73 7.96
CA ALA A 25 9.98 3.65 6.87
C ALA A 25 8.72 4.39 6.43
N ASP A 26 8.84 5.70 6.23
CA ASP A 26 7.81 6.54 5.65
C ASP A 26 8.21 6.94 4.23
N ILE A 27 7.35 6.65 3.26
CA ILE A 27 7.41 7.16 1.89
C ILE A 27 6.39 8.29 1.83
N ILE A 28 6.86 9.52 1.62
CA ILE A 28 6.04 10.72 1.78
C ILE A 28 5.97 11.44 0.44
N LEU A 29 4.79 11.44 -0.20
CA LEU A 29 4.54 12.24 -1.39
C LEU A 29 4.66 13.72 -1.02
N ASP A 30 5.51 14.47 -1.72
CA ASP A 30 5.90 15.83 -1.36
C ASP A 30 6.04 16.72 -2.60
N ARG A 31 4.91 16.91 -3.27
CA ARG A 31 4.74 17.86 -4.40
C ARG A 31 3.43 18.63 -4.21
N PRO A 32 3.39 19.49 -3.16
CA PRO A 32 2.18 20.27 -2.89
C PRO A 32 1.86 21.22 -4.05
N PRO A 33 0.59 21.66 -4.17
CA PRO A 33 -0.51 21.38 -3.25
C PRO A 33 -1.24 20.07 -3.55
N LEU A 34 -1.00 19.41 -4.68
CA LEU A 34 -1.84 18.33 -5.21
C LEU A 34 -1.13 16.96 -5.25
N ASN A 35 0.16 16.89 -4.99
CA ASN A 35 0.95 15.66 -5.05
C ASN A 35 0.71 14.85 -6.34
N VAL A 36 0.80 15.56 -7.49
CA VAL A 36 0.70 14.95 -8.82
C VAL A 36 1.84 13.96 -9.00
N VAL A 37 1.53 12.75 -9.45
CA VAL A 37 2.50 11.65 -9.62
C VAL A 37 3.02 11.61 -11.04
N SER A 38 4.29 11.95 -11.23
CA SER A 38 4.97 11.93 -12.53
C SER A 38 5.39 10.51 -12.95
N MET A 39 5.74 10.34 -14.22
CA MET A 39 6.28 9.08 -14.74
C MET A 39 7.61 8.67 -14.05
N PRO A 40 8.61 9.56 -13.89
CA PRO A 40 9.82 9.25 -13.14
C PRO A 40 9.55 8.90 -11.68
N GLN A 41 8.61 9.58 -11.02
CA GLN A 41 8.24 9.32 -9.63
C GLN A 41 7.73 7.89 -9.43
N ARG A 42 6.91 7.36 -10.34
CA ARG A 42 6.42 5.98 -10.26
C ARG A 42 7.56 4.96 -10.27
N GLU A 43 8.53 5.14 -11.17
CA GLU A 43 9.70 4.28 -11.29
C GLU A 43 10.58 4.35 -10.03
N GLN A 44 10.76 5.55 -9.49
CA GLN A 44 11.53 5.76 -8.27
C GLN A 44 10.84 5.17 -7.03
N ILE A 45 9.52 5.32 -6.90
CA ILE A 45 8.74 4.69 -5.83
C ILE A 45 8.92 3.17 -5.86
N ALA A 46 8.81 2.54 -7.02
CA ALA A 46 8.99 1.10 -7.16
C ALA A 46 10.41 0.66 -6.76
N ARG A 47 11.44 1.42 -7.14
CA ARG A 47 12.81 1.18 -6.70
C ARG A 47 12.96 1.30 -5.18
N VAL A 48 12.37 2.33 -4.59
CA VAL A 48 12.42 2.56 -3.13
C VAL A 48 11.76 1.41 -2.37
N PHE A 49 10.60 0.93 -2.79
CA PHE A 49 9.97 -0.26 -2.17
C PHE A 49 10.88 -1.48 -2.24
N LYS A 50 11.51 -1.74 -3.39
CA LYS A 50 12.45 -2.86 -3.59
C LYS A 50 13.70 -2.75 -2.70
N ASP A 51 14.18 -1.53 -2.46
CA ASP A 51 15.33 -1.27 -1.61
C ASP A 51 14.97 -1.41 -0.13
N ILE A 52 13.85 -0.83 0.30
CA ILE A 52 13.35 -0.94 1.69
C ILE A 52 13.00 -2.39 2.02
N ASP A 53 12.49 -3.17 1.07
CA ASP A 53 12.19 -4.59 1.29
C ASP A 53 13.41 -5.40 1.75
N LYS A 54 14.60 -5.01 1.32
CA LYS A 54 15.89 -5.63 1.71
C LYS A 54 16.51 -5.03 2.97
N ASP A 55 15.96 -3.94 3.51
CA ASP A 55 16.50 -3.26 4.68
C ASP A 55 15.99 -3.89 5.97
N ASN A 56 16.82 -4.67 6.64
CA ASN A 56 16.46 -5.34 7.90
C ASN A 56 16.17 -4.39 9.08
N ARG A 57 16.46 -3.09 8.94
CA ARG A 57 16.10 -2.08 9.94
C ARG A 57 14.63 -1.69 9.90
N VAL A 58 13.93 -2.05 8.83
CA VAL A 58 12.52 -1.70 8.58
C VAL A 58 11.67 -2.96 8.61
N ARG A 59 10.54 -2.89 9.31
CA ARG A 59 9.53 -3.96 9.38
C ARG A 59 8.17 -3.55 8.86
N VAL A 60 7.84 -2.26 8.92
CA VAL A 60 6.56 -1.69 8.44
C VAL A 60 6.86 -0.47 7.60
N ILE A 61 6.11 -0.28 6.52
CA ILE A 61 6.20 0.88 5.64
C ILE A 61 4.90 1.66 5.72
N VAL A 62 4.99 2.99 5.82
CA VAL A 62 3.85 3.88 5.71
C VAL A 62 4.02 4.73 4.45
N LEU A 63 3.02 4.69 3.57
CA LEU A 63 2.90 5.58 2.43
C LEU A 63 1.91 6.69 2.81
N LYS A 64 2.38 7.92 2.82
CA LYS A 64 1.61 9.10 3.18
C LYS A 64 1.97 10.30 2.31
N SER A 65 1.38 11.44 2.56
CA SER A 65 1.64 12.65 1.81
C SER A 65 1.87 13.86 2.72
N GLU A 66 2.63 14.81 2.22
CA GLU A 66 2.72 16.15 2.78
C GLU A 66 1.52 17.00 2.33
N GLY A 67 1.09 17.93 3.18
CA GLY A 67 0.01 18.87 2.88
C GLY A 67 -1.40 18.29 3.05
N LYS A 68 -2.36 18.87 2.30
CA LYS A 68 -3.80 18.60 2.49
C LYS A 68 -4.33 17.42 1.68
N ASN A 69 -3.61 16.97 0.65
CA ASN A 69 -4.06 15.98 -0.30
C ASN A 69 -3.06 14.83 -0.41
N PHE A 70 -3.55 13.61 -0.51
CA PHE A 70 -2.70 12.46 -0.77
C PHE A 70 -2.13 12.54 -2.20
N SER A 71 -2.98 12.59 -3.20
CA SER A 71 -2.60 12.85 -4.60
C SER A 71 -3.85 13.12 -5.44
N SER A 72 -3.76 14.11 -6.34
CA SER A 72 -4.82 14.39 -7.32
C SER A 72 -4.73 13.53 -8.59
N GLY A 73 -3.78 12.61 -8.66
CA GLY A 73 -3.62 11.74 -9.83
C GLY A 73 -2.30 11.91 -10.55
N GLY A 74 -2.25 11.43 -11.79
CA GLY A 74 -1.05 11.45 -12.62
C GLY A 74 -0.80 12.78 -13.31
N ASP A 75 0.46 13.00 -13.68
CA ASP A 75 0.86 14.09 -14.59
C ASP A 75 0.41 13.75 -16.00
N ILE A 76 -0.67 14.44 -16.44
CA ILE A 76 -1.27 14.23 -17.77
C ILE A 76 -0.29 14.64 -18.88
N GLN A 77 0.50 15.69 -18.70
CA GLN A 77 1.46 16.16 -19.70
C GLN A 77 2.53 15.09 -19.95
N GLY A 78 3.19 14.63 -18.90
CA GLY A 78 4.21 13.57 -19.01
C GLY A 78 3.65 12.23 -19.50
N PHE A 79 2.36 11.99 -19.26
CA PHE A 79 1.67 10.81 -19.78
C PHE A 79 1.44 10.92 -21.31
N MET A 80 1.08 12.08 -21.83
CA MET A 80 0.90 12.33 -23.28
C MET A 80 2.21 12.19 -24.08
N GLU A 81 3.34 12.46 -23.45
CA GLU A 81 4.67 12.33 -24.05
C GLU A 81 5.21 10.88 -24.09
N ALA A 82 4.60 9.99 -23.31
CA ALA A 82 5.00 8.59 -23.26
C ALA A 82 4.41 7.78 -24.41
N THR A 83 5.13 6.75 -24.86
CA THR A 83 4.61 5.85 -25.91
C THR A 83 3.48 4.95 -25.39
N PRO A 84 2.55 4.50 -26.25
CA PRO A 84 1.50 3.55 -25.85
C PRO A 84 2.04 2.29 -25.16
N GLU A 85 3.17 1.75 -25.60
CA GLU A 85 3.82 0.60 -24.99
C GLU A 85 4.24 0.91 -23.55
N LYS A 86 4.86 2.07 -23.31
CA LYS A 86 5.28 2.47 -21.97
C LYS A 86 4.09 2.63 -21.04
N VAL A 87 3.00 3.24 -21.48
CA VAL A 87 1.81 3.44 -20.64
C VAL A 87 1.02 2.14 -20.41
N SER A 88 1.13 1.13 -21.26
CA SER A 88 0.49 -0.17 -21.03
C SER A 88 1.13 -0.98 -19.87
N HIS A 89 2.32 -0.58 -19.41
CA HIS A 89 3.07 -1.24 -18.33
C HIS A 89 3.11 -0.42 -17.02
N LEU A 90 2.27 0.62 -16.87
CA LEU A 90 2.26 1.47 -15.68
C LEU A 90 1.96 0.72 -14.37
N ALA A 91 1.21 -0.38 -14.46
CA ALA A 91 0.92 -1.24 -13.33
C ALA A 91 2.20 -1.84 -12.71
N ASP A 92 3.28 -2.05 -13.48
CA ASP A 92 4.52 -2.66 -13.01
C ASP A 92 5.19 -1.86 -11.89
N ASN A 93 5.06 -0.53 -11.92
CA ASN A 93 5.58 0.32 -10.86
C ASN A 93 4.60 0.43 -9.68
N ILE A 94 3.30 0.53 -9.97
CA ILE A 94 2.27 0.75 -8.95
C ILE A 94 2.01 -0.49 -8.08
N LYS A 95 2.28 -1.69 -8.57
CA LYS A 95 2.19 -2.93 -7.77
C LYS A 95 3.30 -3.09 -6.73
N SER A 96 4.26 -2.17 -6.65
CA SER A 96 5.42 -2.29 -5.75
C SER A 96 5.07 -2.45 -4.26
N PRO A 97 4.01 -1.83 -3.67
CA PRO A 97 3.57 -2.13 -2.31
C PRO A 97 3.11 -3.58 -2.12
N GLU A 98 2.43 -4.17 -3.12
CA GLU A 98 1.99 -5.57 -3.09
C GLU A 98 3.18 -6.55 -3.11
N LEU A 99 4.18 -6.25 -3.96
CA LEU A 99 5.37 -7.08 -4.12
C LEU A 99 6.35 -6.96 -2.95
N CYS A 100 6.27 -5.88 -2.17
CA CYS A 100 7.07 -5.72 -0.96
C CYS A 100 6.64 -6.77 0.07
N SER A 101 7.60 -7.51 0.63
CA SER A 101 7.30 -8.56 1.61
C SER A 101 6.84 -8.02 2.97
N LYS A 102 7.06 -6.74 3.25
CA LYS A 102 6.71 -6.07 4.50
C LYS A 102 5.29 -5.51 4.44
N PRO A 103 4.59 -5.40 5.58
CA PRO A 103 3.32 -4.67 5.65
C PRO A 103 3.46 -3.22 5.20
N VAL A 104 2.53 -2.77 4.37
CA VAL A 104 2.46 -1.41 3.84
C VAL A 104 1.11 -0.79 4.20
N ILE A 105 1.15 0.36 4.88
CA ILE A 105 -0.02 1.12 5.28
C ILE A 105 -0.09 2.38 4.44
N ALA A 106 -1.21 2.64 3.76
CA ALA A 106 -1.53 3.95 3.21
C ALA A 106 -2.22 4.80 4.28
N SER A 107 -1.67 5.97 4.57
CA SER A 107 -2.26 6.98 5.46
C SER A 107 -2.75 8.15 4.61
N VAL A 108 -4.08 8.29 4.45
CA VAL A 108 -4.68 9.08 3.36
C VAL A 108 -5.56 10.19 3.89
N ARG A 109 -5.36 11.41 3.34
CA ARG A 109 -6.22 12.58 3.56
C ARG A 109 -6.51 13.30 2.26
N GLY A 110 -7.58 14.09 2.23
CA GLY A 110 -7.95 14.91 1.10
C GLY A 110 -8.15 14.12 -0.19
N PHE A 111 -7.71 14.64 -1.32
CA PHE A 111 -7.85 13.97 -2.61
C PHE A 111 -6.92 12.77 -2.74
N CYS A 112 -7.48 11.65 -3.13
CA CYS A 112 -6.77 10.43 -3.49
C CYS A 112 -7.36 9.90 -4.81
N PHE A 113 -6.87 10.42 -5.94
CA PHE A 113 -7.46 10.23 -7.26
C PHE A 113 -6.52 9.52 -8.23
N GLY A 114 -7.09 8.83 -9.21
CA GLY A 114 -6.36 8.20 -10.30
C GLY A 114 -5.22 7.32 -9.80
N VAL A 115 -4.01 7.52 -10.30
CA VAL A 115 -2.83 6.74 -9.87
C VAL A 115 -2.54 6.85 -8.37
N GLY A 116 -2.89 7.96 -7.71
CA GLY A 116 -2.78 8.06 -6.25
C GLY A 116 -3.68 7.05 -5.56
N PHE A 117 -4.90 6.87 -6.06
CA PHE A 117 -5.81 5.84 -5.56
C PHE A 117 -5.34 4.43 -5.92
N GLU A 118 -4.81 4.20 -7.14
CA GLU A 118 -4.24 2.91 -7.54
C GLU A 118 -3.09 2.49 -6.63
N LEU A 119 -2.19 3.43 -6.30
CA LEU A 119 -1.07 3.19 -5.38
C LEU A 119 -1.56 2.92 -3.95
N CYS A 120 -2.58 3.64 -3.50
CA CYS A 120 -3.24 3.41 -2.22
C CYS A 120 -3.88 2.01 -2.14
N LEU A 121 -4.57 1.57 -3.22
CA LEU A 121 -5.17 0.24 -3.30
C LEU A 121 -4.14 -0.88 -3.30
N ALA A 122 -2.93 -0.64 -3.79
CA ALA A 122 -1.83 -1.61 -3.78
C ALA A 122 -1.19 -1.80 -2.39
N CYS A 123 -1.49 -0.94 -1.41
CA CYS A 123 -1.04 -1.12 -0.03
C CYS A 123 -1.87 -2.21 0.68
N ASP A 124 -1.33 -2.80 1.76
CA ASP A 124 -2.04 -3.83 2.53
C ASP A 124 -3.19 -3.22 3.33
N PHE A 125 -2.94 -2.09 3.99
CA PHE A 125 -3.90 -1.41 4.85
C PHE A 125 -4.08 0.05 4.43
N ARG A 126 -5.26 0.61 4.68
CA ARG A 126 -5.61 2.01 4.42
C ARG A 126 -6.27 2.59 5.66
N ILE A 127 -5.61 3.59 6.28
CA ILE A 127 -6.20 4.45 7.31
C ILE A 127 -6.49 5.79 6.63
N VAL A 128 -7.71 6.26 6.74
CA VAL A 128 -8.17 7.44 6.01
C VAL A 128 -8.78 8.48 6.92
N SER A 129 -8.69 9.76 6.55
CA SER A 129 -9.39 10.81 7.27
C SER A 129 -10.82 11.01 6.74
N GLU A 130 -11.70 11.60 7.55
CA GLU A 130 -13.04 12.00 7.10
C GLU A 130 -13.00 13.00 5.94
N ALA A 131 -11.88 13.75 5.79
CA ALA A 131 -11.67 14.68 4.67
C ALA A 131 -11.27 13.96 3.37
N THR A 132 -11.01 12.65 3.41
CA THR A 132 -10.59 11.88 2.22
C THR A 132 -11.72 11.76 1.22
N ASN A 133 -11.34 11.95 -0.06
CA ASN A 133 -12.19 11.64 -1.20
C ASN A 133 -11.41 10.77 -2.17
N PHE A 134 -12.00 9.66 -2.57
CA PHE A 134 -11.47 8.75 -3.58
C PHE A 134 -12.23 8.88 -4.88
N ALA A 135 -11.53 8.84 -6.02
CA ALA A 135 -12.16 8.78 -7.34
C ALA A 135 -11.21 8.23 -8.41
N PHE A 136 -11.81 7.70 -9.47
CA PHE A 136 -11.17 7.47 -10.75
C PHE A 136 -11.75 8.42 -11.79
N PRO A 137 -11.14 9.62 -11.99
CA PRO A 137 -11.67 10.62 -12.90
C PRO A 137 -11.36 10.36 -14.37
N GLU A 138 -10.69 9.27 -14.72
CA GLU A 138 -10.16 8.94 -16.05
C GLU A 138 -11.22 8.97 -17.15
N GLN A 139 -12.46 8.57 -16.85
CA GLN A 139 -13.57 8.63 -17.83
C GLN A 139 -13.84 10.05 -18.35
N LYS A 140 -13.54 11.08 -17.54
CA LYS A 140 -13.74 12.48 -17.94
C LYS A 140 -12.78 12.94 -19.06
N ILE A 141 -11.71 12.20 -19.27
CA ILE A 141 -10.72 12.44 -20.34
C ILE A 141 -10.66 11.28 -21.35
N GLY A 142 -11.69 10.43 -21.39
CA GLY A 142 -11.76 9.31 -22.33
C GLY A 142 -10.82 8.15 -22.03
N MET A 143 -10.39 8.00 -20.78
CA MET A 143 -9.46 6.96 -20.33
C MET A 143 -10.08 6.05 -19.27
N ILE A 144 -9.35 5.02 -18.90
CA ILE A 144 -9.65 4.12 -17.79
C ILE A 144 -8.48 4.11 -16.78
N PRO A 145 -8.68 3.69 -15.52
CA PRO A 145 -7.57 3.41 -14.61
C PRO A 145 -6.59 2.43 -15.25
N GLY A 146 -5.32 2.82 -15.34
CA GLY A 146 -4.32 2.08 -16.14
C GLY A 146 -3.30 1.27 -15.33
N SER A 147 -3.33 1.35 -13.99
CA SER A 147 -2.33 0.72 -13.13
C SER A 147 -2.94 -0.28 -12.14
N GLY A 148 -4.07 -0.88 -12.51
CA GLY A 148 -4.73 -1.96 -11.77
C GLY A 148 -5.81 -1.51 -10.79
N GLY A 149 -6.20 -0.23 -10.79
CA GLY A 149 -7.23 0.29 -9.88
C GLY A 149 -8.59 -0.37 -10.02
N SER A 150 -9.07 -0.53 -11.25
CA SER A 150 -10.35 -1.19 -11.54
C SER A 150 -10.37 -2.65 -11.07
N ILE A 151 -9.27 -3.37 -11.27
CA ILE A 151 -9.17 -4.79 -10.94
C ILE A 151 -9.08 -5.00 -9.43
N ARG A 152 -8.25 -4.18 -8.73
CA ARG A 152 -8.19 -4.25 -7.26
C ARG A 152 -9.52 -3.95 -6.61
N LEU A 153 -10.25 -2.92 -7.08
CA LEU A 153 -11.59 -2.62 -6.61
C LEU A 153 -12.57 -3.77 -6.86
N LEU A 154 -12.51 -4.40 -8.05
CA LEU A 154 -13.37 -5.54 -8.36
C LEU A 154 -13.24 -6.66 -7.32
N HIS A 155 -12.01 -6.97 -6.91
CA HIS A 155 -11.74 -7.98 -5.88
C HIS A 155 -12.14 -7.51 -4.47
N MET A 156 -11.99 -6.22 -4.16
CA MET A 156 -12.30 -5.69 -2.82
C MET A 156 -13.80 -5.49 -2.57
N ILE A 157 -14.52 -4.91 -3.54
CA ILE A 157 -15.89 -4.39 -3.33
C ILE A 157 -16.92 -4.94 -4.32
N GLY A 158 -16.51 -5.84 -5.20
CA GLY A 158 -17.37 -6.51 -6.18
C GLY A 158 -17.78 -5.62 -7.36
N MET A 159 -18.42 -6.26 -8.35
CA MET A 159 -18.69 -5.65 -9.67
C MET A 159 -19.55 -4.40 -9.61
N SER A 160 -20.61 -4.39 -8.82
CA SER A 160 -21.59 -3.30 -8.80
C SER A 160 -20.97 -1.98 -8.31
N ARG A 161 -20.28 -2.00 -7.16
CA ARG A 161 -19.63 -0.82 -6.60
C ARG A 161 -18.44 -0.36 -7.44
N THR A 162 -17.69 -1.30 -8.03
CA THR A 162 -16.59 -0.98 -8.94
C THR A 162 -17.10 -0.25 -10.18
N LYS A 163 -18.19 -0.72 -10.81
CA LYS A 163 -18.80 -0.02 -11.95
C LYS A 163 -19.28 1.38 -11.56
N ASP A 164 -19.90 1.53 -10.40
CA ASP A 164 -20.34 2.84 -9.89
C ASP A 164 -19.19 3.84 -9.79
N LEU A 165 -18.06 3.42 -9.22
CA LEU A 165 -16.87 4.26 -9.09
C LEU A 165 -16.19 4.55 -10.43
N VAL A 166 -15.91 3.52 -11.21
CA VAL A 166 -15.05 3.64 -12.39
C VAL A 166 -15.81 4.21 -13.59
N MET A 167 -17.00 3.65 -13.92
CA MET A 167 -17.74 4.06 -15.12
C MET A 167 -18.40 5.43 -14.98
N ARG A 168 -18.71 5.87 -13.76
CA ARG A 168 -19.34 7.16 -13.48
C ARG A 168 -18.37 8.23 -12.96
N SER A 169 -17.10 7.87 -12.75
CA SER A 169 -16.12 8.73 -12.07
C SER A 169 -16.67 9.33 -10.76
N ARG A 170 -17.44 8.52 -10.03
CA ARG A 170 -18.05 8.93 -8.77
C ARG A 170 -16.97 9.14 -7.70
N TRP A 171 -17.18 10.14 -6.87
CA TRP A 171 -16.38 10.35 -5.68
C TRP A 171 -17.02 9.62 -4.51
N ILE A 172 -16.20 8.99 -3.66
CA ILE A 172 -16.61 8.43 -2.39
C ILE A 172 -15.79 9.05 -1.25
N SER A 173 -16.46 9.27 -0.12
CA SER A 173 -15.83 9.81 1.08
C SER A 173 -15.01 8.75 1.82
N GLY A 174 -14.17 9.20 2.77
CA GLY A 174 -13.46 8.31 3.68
C GLY A 174 -14.40 7.38 4.44
N LYS A 175 -15.54 7.87 4.94
CA LYS A 175 -16.57 7.06 5.63
C LYS A 175 -17.20 6.01 4.72
N GLU A 176 -17.51 6.38 3.50
CA GLU A 176 -18.07 5.44 2.54
C GLU A 176 -17.05 4.37 2.16
N SER A 177 -15.77 4.74 2.01
CA SER A 177 -14.70 3.80 1.70
C SER A 177 -14.51 2.76 2.83
N GLU A 178 -14.64 3.14 4.09
CA GLU A 178 -14.64 2.22 5.22
C GLU A 178 -15.85 1.29 5.18
N SER A 179 -17.05 1.83 4.96
CA SER A 179 -18.29 1.01 4.89
C SER A 179 -18.29 0.00 3.73
N TRP A 180 -17.49 0.25 2.69
CA TRP A 180 -17.33 -0.64 1.56
C TRP A 180 -16.15 -1.62 1.70
N GLY A 181 -15.33 -1.49 2.75
CA GLY A 181 -14.17 -2.34 2.96
C GLY A 181 -12.93 -1.93 2.14
N ILE A 182 -12.95 -0.75 1.53
CA ILE A 182 -11.76 -0.17 0.88
C ILE A 182 -10.78 0.30 1.94
N ALA A 183 -11.24 1.11 2.90
CA ALA A 183 -10.43 1.53 4.03
C ALA A 183 -10.65 0.59 5.23
N LEU A 184 -9.59 0.32 5.97
CA LEU A 184 -9.65 -0.41 7.25
C LEU A 184 -10.33 0.45 8.31
N LYS A 185 -10.04 1.76 8.32
CA LYS A 185 -10.54 2.71 9.32
C LYS A 185 -10.59 4.11 8.77
N CYS A 186 -11.70 4.82 9.07
CA CYS A 186 -11.86 6.25 8.82
C CYS A 186 -11.89 6.99 10.16
N VAL A 187 -11.09 8.06 10.29
CA VAL A 187 -10.96 8.83 11.51
C VAL A 187 -11.05 10.33 11.22
N LYS A 188 -11.24 11.16 12.26
CA LYS A 188 -11.12 12.61 12.13
C LYS A 188 -9.72 12.97 11.59
N ASP A 189 -9.62 14.03 10.80
CA ASP A 189 -8.37 14.38 10.12
C ASP A 189 -7.18 14.59 11.10
N ASN A 190 -7.42 15.20 12.23
CA ASN A 190 -6.42 15.38 13.29
C ASN A 190 -6.01 14.09 14.03
N MET A 191 -6.75 12.99 13.85
CA MET A 191 -6.47 11.68 14.46
C MET A 191 -5.77 10.71 13.46
N LEU A 192 -5.55 11.13 12.22
CA LEU A 192 -5.03 10.25 11.18
C LEU A 192 -3.64 9.70 11.52
N GLU A 193 -2.74 10.56 11.97
CA GLU A 193 -1.38 10.15 12.33
C GLU A 193 -1.38 9.20 13.55
N GLU A 194 -2.18 9.50 14.58
CA GLU A 194 -2.33 8.64 15.76
C GLU A 194 -2.87 7.26 15.38
N ALA A 195 -3.93 7.20 14.57
CA ALA A 195 -4.50 5.93 14.12
C ALA A 195 -3.53 5.13 13.25
N THR A 196 -2.74 5.80 12.40
CA THR A 196 -1.68 5.17 11.60
C THR A 196 -0.59 4.59 12.51
N ASN A 197 -0.13 5.36 13.50
CA ASN A 197 0.90 4.94 14.45
C ASN A 197 0.43 3.76 15.33
N ALA A 198 -0.84 3.75 15.71
CA ALA A 198 -1.44 2.62 16.45
C ALA A 198 -1.36 1.32 15.63
N LEU A 199 -1.72 1.36 14.34
CA LEU A 199 -1.62 0.19 13.47
C LEU A 199 -0.16 -0.24 13.24
N VAL A 200 0.77 0.71 13.05
CA VAL A 200 2.22 0.41 12.97
C VAL A 200 2.67 -0.33 14.22
N SER A 201 2.32 0.20 15.41
CA SER A 201 2.70 -0.40 16.69
C SER A 201 2.13 -1.80 16.86
N GLU A 202 0.87 -2.01 16.48
CA GLU A 202 0.23 -3.32 16.48
C GLU A 202 0.97 -4.32 15.58
N LEU A 203 1.23 -3.96 14.32
CA LEU A 203 1.94 -4.83 13.37
C LEU A 203 3.35 -5.19 13.84
N LEU A 204 4.03 -4.31 14.55
CA LEU A 204 5.36 -4.56 15.10
C LEU A 204 5.36 -5.58 16.25
N THR A 205 4.22 -5.89 16.87
CA THR A 205 4.12 -6.91 17.91
C THR A 205 4.17 -8.34 17.37
N PHE A 206 3.86 -8.53 16.08
CA PHE A 206 3.78 -9.84 15.44
C PHE A 206 5.13 -10.30 14.84
N SER A 207 5.29 -11.59 14.58
CA SER A 207 6.46 -12.14 13.89
C SER A 207 6.60 -11.54 12.47
N PRO A 208 7.75 -10.95 12.12
CA PRO A 208 7.99 -10.46 10.78
C PRO A 208 7.96 -11.56 9.72
N LEU A 209 8.41 -12.77 10.09
CA LEU A 209 8.38 -13.90 9.19
C LEU A 209 6.94 -14.36 8.90
N ALA A 210 6.09 -14.44 9.93
CA ALA A 210 4.69 -14.82 9.76
C ALA A 210 3.93 -13.78 8.90
N GLN A 211 4.15 -12.47 9.14
CA GLN A 211 3.51 -11.41 8.35
C GLN A 211 3.92 -11.44 6.87
N ARG A 212 5.21 -11.63 6.58
CA ARG A 212 5.69 -11.77 5.19
C ARG A 212 5.09 -13.00 4.52
N THR A 213 5.00 -14.10 5.26
CA THR A 213 4.47 -15.35 4.73
C THR A 213 2.98 -15.23 4.42
N ILE A 214 2.16 -14.72 5.35
CA ILE A 214 0.71 -14.58 5.10
C ILE A 214 0.42 -13.57 3.99
N LYS A 215 1.16 -12.45 3.92
CA LYS A 215 1.04 -11.52 2.81
C LYS A 215 1.26 -12.20 1.47
N LYS A 216 2.36 -12.98 1.33
CA LYS A 216 2.65 -13.77 0.12
C LYS A 216 1.51 -14.74 -0.22
N VAL A 217 1.02 -15.49 0.76
CA VAL A 217 -0.07 -16.47 0.57
C VAL A 217 -1.31 -15.77 0.04
N LEU A 218 -1.74 -14.67 0.69
CA LEU A 218 -2.95 -13.95 0.29
C LEU A 218 -2.87 -13.37 -1.12
N TYR A 219 -1.76 -12.73 -1.50
CA TYR A 219 -1.60 -12.18 -2.85
C TYR A 219 -1.50 -13.30 -3.90
N THR A 220 -0.80 -14.40 -3.63
CA THR A 220 -0.73 -15.52 -4.55
C THR A 220 -2.11 -16.20 -4.72
N ALA A 221 -2.88 -16.29 -3.65
CA ALA A 221 -4.20 -16.93 -3.66
C ALA A 221 -5.23 -16.16 -4.51
N GLN A 222 -5.05 -14.84 -4.73
CA GLN A 222 -5.94 -14.07 -5.61
C GLN A 222 -5.92 -14.56 -7.06
N ASP A 223 -4.78 -15.10 -7.53
CA ASP A 223 -4.58 -15.54 -8.91
C ASP A 223 -4.66 -17.06 -9.06
N THR A 224 -5.10 -17.80 -8.02
CA THR A 224 -5.15 -19.26 -8.03
C THR A 224 -6.54 -19.81 -7.69
N SER A 225 -6.75 -21.11 -7.91
CA SER A 225 -7.96 -21.77 -7.41
C SER A 225 -7.95 -21.85 -5.88
N LEU A 226 -9.12 -21.90 -5.27
CA LEU A 226 -9.26 -22.08 -3.82
C LEU A 226 -8.45 -23.27 -3.31
N HIS A 227 -8.49 -24.40 -4.02
CA HIS A 227 -7.75 -25.61 -3.67
C HIS A 227 -6.22 -25.36 -3.65
N ALA A 228 -5.66 -24.75 -4.70
CA ALA A 228 -4.24 -24.43 -4.74
C ALA A 228 -3.83 -23.41 -3.69
N GLY A 229 -4.70 -22.44 -3.38
CA GLY A 229 -4.49 -21.48 -2.29
C GLY A 229 -4.40 -22.16 -0.92
N ILE A 230 -5.30 -23.10 -0.62
CA ILE A 230 -5.30 -23.89 0.62
C ILE A 230 -4.03 -24.77 0.73
N GLU A 231 -3.61 -25.39 -0.36
CA GLU A 231 -2.36 -26.17 -0.38
C GLU A 231 -1.13 -25.30 -0.08
N LEU A 232 -1.05 -24.11 -0.71
CA LEU A 232 0.02 -23.15 -0.46
C LEU A 232 0.03 -22.72 1.01
N GLU A 233 -1.12 -22.39 1.59
CA GLU A 233 -1.25 -22.03 3.00
C GLU A 233 -0.75 -23.14 3.91
N GLY A 234 -1.13 -24.39 3.66
CA GLY A 234 -0.70 -25.56 4.41
C GLY A 234 0.82 -25.78 4.35
N GLN A 235 1.43 -25.63 3.18
CA GLN A 235 2.88 -25.74 3.00
C GLN A 235 3.62 -24.64 3.77
N GLU A 236 3.15 -23.39 3.68
CA GLU A 236 3.76 -22.27 4.40
C GLU A 236 3.54 -22.36 5.92
N TYR A 237 2.39 -22.86 6.37
CA TYR A 237 2.15 -23.18 7.79
C TYR A 237 3.14 -24.22 8.31
N GLY A 238 3.35 -25.32 7.57
CA GLY A 238 4.34 -26.34 7.91
C GLY A 238 5.76 -25.80 8.01
N ARG A 239 6.14 -24.91 7.09
CA ARG A 239 7.44 -24.24 7.09
C ARG A 239 7.62 -23.31 8.31
N LEU A 240 6.60 -22.51 8.66
CA LEU A 240 6.63 -21.63 9.81
C LEU A 240 6.76 -22.40 11.13
N ARG A 241 6.21 -23.63 11.23
CA ARG A 241 6.26 -24.48 12.42
C ARG A 241 7.67 -24.76 12.90
N THR A 242 8.65 -24.76 12.01
CA THR A 242 10.08 -25.04 12.33
C THR A 242 10.90 -23.77 12.54
N SER A 243 10.28 -22.59 12.52
CA SER A 243 10.97 -21.31 12.66
C SER A 243 11.29 -20.95 14.11
N ASN A 244 12.34 -20.15 14.29
CA ASN A 244 12.69 -19.56 15.58
C ASN A 244 11.58 -18.63 16.09
N ASP A 245 10.91 -17.91 15.20
CA ASP A 245 9.80 -17.00 15.54
C ASP A 245 8.65 -17.79 16.18
N PHE A 246 8.29 -18.95 15.61
CA PHE A 246 7.27 -19.83 16.20
C PHE A 246 7.69 -20.34 17.59
N ALA A 247 8.91 -20.83 17.74
CA ALA A 247 9.42 -21.31 19.02
C ALA A 247 9.38 -20.22 20.11
N ALA A 248 9.82 -19.00 19.75
CA ALA A 248 9.75 -17.84 20.65
C ALA A 248 8.31 -17.46 21.02
N GLY A 249 7.40 -17.47 20.03
CA GLY A 249 5.98 -17.18 20.24
C GLY A 249 5.30 -18.17 21.19
N VAL A 250 5.55 -19.47 21.01
CA VAL A 250 5.02 -20.53 21.91
C VAL A 250 5.54 -20.35 23.33
N LYS A 251 6.84 -20.07 23.48
CA LYS A 251 7.44 -19.82 24.79
C LYS A 251 6.76 -18.65 25.49
N ALA A 252 6.64 -17.49 24.83
CA ALA A 252 5.99 -16.30 25.38
C ALA A 252 4.51 -16.54 25.74
N PHE A 253 3.77 -17.30 24.91
CA PHE A 253 2.38 -17.65 25.18
C PHE A 253 2.23 -18.52 26.44
N ASN A 254 3.12 -19.50 26.62
CA ASN A 254 3.11 -20.37 27.80
C ASN A 254 3.53 -19.64 29.09
N GLU A 255 4.44 -18.66 28.99
CA GLU A 255 4.83 -17.81 30.12
C GLU A 255 3.68 -16.91 30.59
N LYS A 256 2.92 -16.28 29.67
CA LYS A 256 1.72 -15.49 29.98
C LYS A 256 0.59 -16.30 30.65
N LYS A 257 0.50 -17.61 30.39
CA LYS A 257 -0.49 -18.47 31.05
C LYS A 257 -0.12 -18.84 32.48
N LYS A 258 1.14 -18.64 32.89
CA LYS A 258 1.60 -18.92 34.23
C LYS A 258 1.61 -17.72 35.17
N ALA A 259 1.37 -16.53 34.63
CA ALA A 259 1.21 -15.27 35.37
C ALA A 259 -0.28 -14.92 35.51
#